data_dbd7cdb1f638a47ed855eff9d304430f
#
_entry.id   dbd7cdb1f638a47ed855eff9d304430f
#
_cell.length_a   1.000
_cell.length_b   1.000
_cell.length_c   1.000
_cell.angle_alpha   90.00
_cell.angle_beta   90.00
_cell.angle_gamma   90.00
#
_symmetry.space_group_name_H-M   'P 1'
#
loop_
_entity.id
_entity.type
_entity.pdbx_description
1 polymer ?
#
loop_
_entity_poly.entity_id
_entity_poly.type
_entity_poly.pdbx_seq_one_letter_code
_entity_poly.pdbx_strand_id
1 'polypeptide(L)'
;MSNDFEIQSYPLTVRTNRERVTAFLAANGLRLDALDYYAVVTAVGDDQILAGGGLDKNIIKCIAVSDTFMDEGISATLVSHLMSIAMSRQYEAVKVFTKPSNQKIFESLGFHLLAEAPKAVLLENGLSGWLTYERYLKSLRREGTSGLIVMNANPFTRGHHFLIAQAARQVDTLFIIPVKEDCSKFSYAERKAMLEVGCRDLENVIVCEGSDYSISAATFPTYFLKELDEAATTQMTLDLNLCAKRIAPALGAKIRFVGSEPLDQMTKRYNELMHEILPLEGISVVEMERLSERDRAISASAVRTALAEEKFSEAAAKVYPTTIPYLLAKLASMALQKELDSSPKPGLVDQIDAGAHQDMDYSLMCRSIHALHPHFVALAQLGYQEKLPTSEEMRRLGLEAEREMLLATNNVNTHKGALFAMGLVLIAAAHNYYIYGVIQEQPLRTAICRLASDFPAPKGTHGDAVRRQYNVGGALAQAAAGYPDLFDNWLPYLRQLKGDTFAAHKTLLYIMTKLDDTNVLHRKGAQVASKVKEEARALLSNFSEAELIKLNQQYIKENISPGGSADMLSLTFLLNAILS
;
A
#
# COMPACT_ATOMS: atom_id res chain seq x y z
N MET A 1 -16.33 -36.09 -38.10
CA MET A 1 -17.13 -36.07 -36.87
C MET A 1 -16.83 -34.76 -36.21
N SER A 2 -17.80 -33.86 -36.09
CA SER A 2 -17.58 -32.64 -35.31
C SER A 2 -17.43 -33.05 -33.84
N ASN A 3 -16.23 -33.01 -33.34
CA ASN A 3 -16.03 -33.17 -31.90
C ASN A 3 -16.68 -31.96 -31.25
N ASP A 4 -17.86 -32.14 -30.61
CA ASP A 4 -18.47 -31.12 -29.82
C ASP A 4 -17.64 -30.94 -28.54
N PHE A 5 -16.97 -29.77 -28.43
CA PHE A 5 -16.19 -29.38 -27.26
C PHE A 5 -17.01 -28.40 -26.41
N GLU A 6 -16.87 -28.51 -25.11
CA GLU A 6 -17.42 -27.53 -24.20
C GLU A 6 -16.31 -26.85 -23.39
N ILE A 7 -16.52 -25.54 -23.08
CA ILE A 7 -15.64 -24.78 -22.21
C ILE A 7 -16.32 -24.59 -20.86
N GLN A 8 -15.63 -24.99 -19.81
CA GLN A 8 -16.10 -24.88 -18.44
C GLN A 8 -15.20 -24.01 -17.60
N SER A 9 -15.81 -23.15 -16.76
CA SER A 9 -15.07 -22.44 -15.71
C SER A 9 -14.65 -23.45 -14.62
N TYR A 10 -13.37 -23.38 -14.24
CA TYR A 10 -12.76 -24.35 -13.32
C TYR A 10 -12.20 -23.62 -12.08
N PRO A 11 -13.00 -23.36 -11.04
CA PRO A 11 -12.56 -22.63 -9.86
C PRO A 11 -11.41 -23.34 -9.14
N LEU A 12 -10.24 -22.72 -9.09
CA LEU A 12 -9.03 -23.26 -8.46
C LEU A 12 -9.07 -23.21 -6.92
N THR A 13 -10.09 -22.60 -6.34
CA THR A 13 -10.39 -22.66 -4.89
C THR A 13 -10.90 -24.05 -4.49
N VAL A 14 -11.46 -24.81 -5.43
CA VAL A 14 -11.87 -26.21 -5.23
C VAL A 14 -10.62 -27.09 -5.38
N ARG A 15 -10.29 -27.81 -4.31
CA ARG A 15 -9.05 -28.61 -4.21
C ARG A 15 -8.90 -29.63 -5.36
N THR A 16 -9.97 -30.36 -5.67
CA THR A 16 -9.98 -31.37 -6.74
C THR A 16 -9.69 -30.76 -8.11
N ASN A 17 -10.27 -29.60 -8.41
CA ASN A 17 -10.03 -28.87 -9.65
C ASN A 17 -8.55 -28.45 -9.74
N ARG A 18 -8.02 -27.89 -8.64
CA ARG A 18 -6.62 -27.45 -8.58
C ARG A 18 -5.65 -28.61 -8.79
N GLU A 19 -5.91 -29.78 -8.17
CA GLU A 19 -5.08 -30.98 -8.34
C GLU A 19 -5.11 -31.48 -9.79
N ARG A 20 -6.28 -31.53 -10.44
CA ARG A 20 -6.45 -31.94 -11.86
C ARG A 20 -5.72 -30.98 -12.81
N VAL A 21 -5.90 -29.68 -12.64
CA VAL A 21 -5.22 -28.65 -13.45
C VAL A 21 -3.70 -28.72 -13.26
N THR A 22 -3.23 -28.91 -12.02
CA THR A 22 -1.80 -29.03 -11.74
C THR A 22 -1.20 -30.25 -12.47
N ALA A 23 -1.88 -31.40 -12.43
CA ALA A 23 -1.45 -32.61 -13.13
C ALA A 23 -1.45 -32.42 -14.65
N PHE A 24 -2.50 -31.80 -15.21
CA PHE A 24 -2.61 -31.48 -16.63
C PHE A 24 -1.48 -30.56 -17.12
N LEU A 25 -1.20 -29.48 -16.38
CA LEU A 25 -0.11 -28.56 -16.72
C LEU A 25 1.25 -29.23 -16.62
N ALA A 26 1.48 -30.05 -15.58
CA ALA A 26 2.73 -30.80 -15.43
C ALA A 26 2.97 -31.78 -16.58
N ALA A 27 1.94 -32.48 -17.05
CA ALA A 27 2.01 -33.35 -18.21
C ALA A 27 2.40 -32.60 -19.51
N ASN A 28 2.07 -31.29 -19.58
CA ASN A 28 2.44 -30.41 -20.70
C ASN A 28 3.72 -29.60 -20.45
N GLY A 29 4.51 -29.95 -19.41
CA GLY A 29 5.78 -29.30 -19.10
C GLY A 29 5.63 -27.86 -18.54
N LEU A 30 4.47 -27.55 -17.96
CA LEU A 30 4.14 -26.27 -17.36
C LEU A 30 3.87 -26.41 -15.85
N ARG A 31 3.97 -25.30 -15.13
CA ARG A 31 3.60 -25.20 -13.71
C ARG A 31 2.38 -24.32 -13.55
N LEU A 32 1.58 -24.58 -12.51
CA LEU A 32 0.48 -23.68 -12.16
C LEU A 32 1.05 -22.40 -11.55
N ASP A 33 0.63 -21.26 -12.09
CA ASP A 33 0.93 -19.91 -11.59
C ASP A 33 -0.26 -19.33 -10.81
N ALA A 34 -0.11 -18.11 -10.26
CA ALA A 34 -1.20 -17.36 -9.68
C ALA A 34 -2.22 -16.98 -10.76
N LEU A 35 -3.49 -17.32 -10.53
CA LEU A 35 -4.60 -17.10 -11.45
C LEU A 35 -5.86 -16.73 -10.65
N ASP A 36 -6.63 -15.79 -11.19
CA ASP A 36 -7.94 -15.39 -10.67
C ASP A 36 -9.12 -16.07 -11.43
N TYR A 37 -8.82 -16.68 -12.58
CA TYR A 37 -9.76 -17.43 -13.38
C TYR A 37 -9.03 -18.56 -14.14
N TYR A 38 -9.69 -19.72 -14.29
CA TYR A 38 -9.23 -20.80 -15.13
C TYR A 38 -10.40 -21.46 -15.88
N ALA A 39 -10.20 -21.77 -17.15
CA ALA A 39 -11.14 -22.52 -17.97
C ALA A 39 -10.48 -23.78 -18.52
N VAL A 40 -11.27 -24.82 -18.67
CA VAL A 40 -10.89 -26.06 -19.33
C VAL A 40 -11.79 -26.32 -20.52
N VAL A 41 -11.25 -27.01 -21.51
CA VAL A 41 -11.97 -27.56 -22.65
C VAL A 41 -12.02 -29.08 -22.49
N THR A 42 -13.21 -29.66 -22.58
CA THR A 42 -13.46 -31.09 -22.52
C THR A 42 -14.29 -31.52 -23.74
N ALA A 43 -14.27 -32.79 -24.09
CA ALA A 43 -15.27 -33.33 -25.04
C ALA A 43 -16.62 -33.43 -24.31
N VAL A 44 -17.71 -33.25 -25.05
CA VAL A 44 -19.06 -33.37 -24.46
C VAL A 44 -19.26 -34.77 -23.89
N GLY A 45 -19.58 -34.84 -22.61
CA GLY A 45 -19.78 -36.11 -21.89
C GLY A 45 -18.50 -36.80 -21.40
N ASP A 46 -17.35 -36.12 -21.51
CA ASP A 46 -16.06 -36.60 -20.98
C ASP A 46 -15.46 -35.57 -20.03
N ASP A 47 -14.93 -36.05 -18.92
CA ASP A 47 -14.27 -35.19 -17.91
C ASP A 47 -12.76 -34.99 -18.20
N GLN A 48 -12.21 -35.56 -19.26
CA GLN A 48 -10.79 -35.41 -19.59
C GLN A 48 -10.50 -33.99 -20.07
N ILE A 49 -9.49 -33.34 -19.48
CA ILE A 49 -9.04 -32.02 -19.89
C ILE A 49 -8.26 -32.16 -21.20
N LEU A 50 -8.76 -31.55 -22.26
CA LEU A 50 -8.13 -31.51 -23.59
C LEU A 50 -7.28 -30.24 -23.76
N ALA A 51 -7.76 -29.13 -23.23
CA ALA A 51 -7.03 -27.87 -23.17
C ALA A 51 -7.41 -27.10 -21.89
N GLY A 52 -6.56 -26.21 -21.47
CA GLY A 52 -6.83 -25.34 -20.34
C GLY A 52 -5.99 -24.08 -20.39
N GLY A 53 -6.50 -23.02 -19.78
CA GLY A 53 -5.82 -21.74 -19.67
C GLY A 53 -6.49 -20.83 -18.66
N GLY A 54 -5.77 -19.85 -18.16
CA GLY A 54 -6.28 -18.96 -17.13
C GLY A 54 -5.93 -17.50 -17.34
N LEU A 55 -6.50 -16.67 -16.49
CA LEU A 55 -6.24 -15.24 -16.38
C LEU A 55 -5.70 -14.91 -15.00
N ASP A 56 -4.78 -13.96 -15.00
CA ASP A 56 -4.43 -13.15 -13.84
C ASP A 56 -4.64 -11.70 -14.26
N LYS A 57 -5.74 -11.09 -13.79
CA LYS A 57 -6.22 -9.80 -14.28
C LYS A 57 -6.47 -9.85 -15.81
N ASN A 58 -5.63 -9.17 -16.59
CA ASN A 58 -5.67 -9.15 -18.07
C ASN A 58 -4.50 -9.92 -18.72
N ILE A 59 -3.79 -10.74 -17.96
CA ILE A 59 -2.69 -11.55 -18.49
C ILE A 59 -3.16 -12.99 -18.65
N ILE A 60 -3.12 -13.50 -19.89
CA ILE A 60 -3.36 -14.91 -20.17
C ILE A 60 -2.13 -15.72 -19.76
N LYS A 61 -2.35 -16.76 -18.94
CA LYS A 61 -1.31 -17.64 -18.39
C LYS A 61 -1.72 -19.10 -18.47
N CYS A 62 -0.73 -19.99 -18.35
CA CYS A 62 -0.94 -21.41 -18.18
C CYS A 62 -1.79 -22.05 -19.29
N ILE A 63 -1.62 -21.62 -20.56
CA ILE A 63 -2.27 -22.25 -21.70
C ILE A 63 -1.54 -23.55 -22.03
N ALA A 64 -2.28 -24.65 -22.05
CA ALA A 64 -1.83 -25.95 -22.51
C ALA A 64 -2.93 -26.63 -23.34
N VAL A 65 -2.51 -27.42 -24.34
CA VAL A 65 -3.36 -28.29 -25.15
C VAL A 65 -2.73 -29.66 -25.13
N SER A 66 -3.52 -30.72 -24.94
CA SER A 66 -3.05 -32.10 -24.96
C SER A 66 -2.48 -32.46 -26.32
N ASP A 67 -1.32 -33.13 -26.35
CA ASP A 67 -0.63 -33.54 -27.58
C ASP A 67 -1.50 -34.37 -28.54
N THR A 68 -2.50 -35.07 -28.00
CA THR A 68 -3.45 -35.89 -28.79
C THR A 68 -4.51 -35.05 -29.51
N PHE A 69 -4.65 -33.76 -29.19
CA PHE A 69 -5.68 -32.86 -29.72
C PHE A 69 -5.10 -31.50 -30.17
N MET A 70 -3.90 -31.52 -30.75
CA MET A 70 -3.30 -30.31 -31.35
C MET A 70 -4.08 -29.79 -32.57
N ASP A 71 -5.40 -29.94 -32.56
CA ASP A 71 -6.25 -29.43 -33.62
C ASP A 71 -6.38 -27.90 -33.45
N GLU A 72 -6.18 -27.16 -34.54
CA GLU A 72 -6.01 -25.72 -34.61
C GLU A 72 -7.18 -24.91 -34.01
N GLY A 73 -8.35 -25.52 -33.85
CA GLY A 73 -9.56 -24.85 -33.34
C GLY A 73 -9.59 -24.66 -31.81
N ILE A 74 -9.09 -25.61 -31.02
CA ILE A 74 -9.26 -25.61 -29.54
C ILE A 74 -8.52 -24.48 -28.88
N SER A 75 -7.27 -24.25 -29.28
CA SER A 75 -6.48 -23.13 -28.74
C SER A 75 -7.11 -21.77 -29.01
N ALA A 76 -7.61 -21.57 -30.24
CA ALA A 76 -8.27 -20.32 -30.63
C ALA A 76 -9.55 -20.09 -29.84
N THR A 77 -10.36 -21.14 -29.68
CA THR A 77 -11.61 -21.09 -28.92
C THR A 77 -11.35 -20.77 -27.44
N LEU A 78 -10.36 -21.40 -26.82
CA LEU A 78 -9.97 -21.15 -25.43
C LEU A 78 -9.46 -19.71 -25.24
N VAL A 79 -8.54 -19.24 -26.12
CA VAL A 79 -8.02 -17.87 -26.05
C VAL A 79 -9.13 -16.83 -26.24
N SER A 80 -10.03 -17.05 -27.21
CA SER A 80 -11.18 -16.17 -27.43
C SER A 80 -12.11 -16.12 -26.21
N HIS A 81 -12.32 -17.25 -25.56
CA HIS A 81 -13.09 -17.30 -24.32
C HIS A 81 -12.41 -16.48 -23.19
N LEU A 82 -11.10 -16.69 -22.96
CA LEU A 82 -10.35 -15.93 -21.95
C LEU A 82 -10.36 -14.41 -22.23
N MET A 83 -10.23 -14.03 -23.51
CA MET A 83 -10.36 -12.62 -23.93
C MET A 83 -11.75 -12.06 -23.60
N SER A 84 -12.82 -12.83 -23.87
CA SER A 84 -14.19 -12.43 -23.55
C SER A 84 -14.39 -12.21 -22.04
N ILE A 85 -13.81 -13.11 -21.21
CA ILE A 85 -13.83 -12.95 -19.75
C ILE A 85 -13.07 -11.69 -19.31
N ALA A 86 -11.88 -11.44 -19.86
CA ALA A 86 -11.12 -10.22 -19.54
C ALA A 86 -11.89 -8.95 -19.93
N MET A 87 -12.51 -8.92 -21.11
CA MET A 87 -13.35 -7.81 -21.57
C MET A 87 -14.59 -7.60 -20.68
N SER A 88 -15.24 -8.69 -20.23
CA SER A 88 -16.38 -8.60 -19.29
C SER A 88 -15.97 -7.97 -17.94
N ARG A 89 -14.70 -8.06 -17.59
CA ARG A 89 -14.08 -7.42 -16.42
C ARG A 89 -13.58 -5.99 -16.70
N GLN A 90 -13.95 -5.42 -17.84
CA GLN A 90 -13.58 -4.06 -18.26
C GLN A 90 -12.08 -3.86 -18.58
N TYR A 91 -11.34 -4.91 -18.88
CA TYR A 91 -9.99 -4.78 -19.41
C TYR A 91 -10.04 -4.47 -20.91
N GLU A 92 -9.39 -3.41 -21.32
CA GLU A 92 -9.38 -2.92 -22.71
C GLU A 92 -8.34 -3.63 -23.59
N ALA A 93 -7.37 -4.29 -22.98
CA ALA A 93 -6.32 -5.05 -23.64
C ALA A 93 -5.96 -6.29 -22.84
N VAL A 94 -5.60 -7.35 -23.55
CA VAL A 94 -5.20 -8.64 -22.98
C VAL A 94 -3.77 -8.94 -23.40
N LYS A 95 -2.93 -9.32 -22.44
CA LYS A 95 -1.52 -9.64 -22.65
C LYS A 95 -1.26 -11.12 -22.53
N VAL A 96 -0.23 -11.60 -23.22
CA VAL A 96 0.30 -12.96 -23.05
C VAL A 96 1.81 -12.93 -23.04
N PHE A 97 2.38 -13.65 -22.08
CA PHE A 97 3.80 -14.00 -22.07
C PHE A 97 3.92 -15.47 -22.47
N THR A 98 4.73 -15.74 -23.50
CA THR A 98 4.87 -17.11 -24.02
C THR A 98 6.25 -17.33 -24.61
N LYS A 99 6.55 -18.60 -24.98
CA LYS A 99 7.80 -18.94 -25.67
C LYS A 99 7.81 -18.34 -27.09
N PRO A 100 8.97 -17.97 -27.65
CA PRO A 100 9.06 -17.42 -29.01
C PRO A 100 8.45 -18.36 -30.08
N SER A 101 8.52 -19.68 -29.87
CA SER A 101 7.90 -20.65 -30.78
C SER A 101 6.38 -20.50 -30.94
N ASN A 102 5.71 -19.94 -29.95
CA ASN A 102 4.25 -19.76 -29.94
C ASN A 102 3.81 -18.39 -30.50
N GLN A 103 4.74 -17.50 -30.82
CA GLN A 103 4.44 -16.14 -31.27
C GLN A 103 3.46 -16.12 -32.44
N LYS A 104 3.74 -16.90 -33.49
CA LYS A 104 2.90 -16.96 -34.69
C LYS A 104 1.48 -17.43 -34.43
N ILE A 105 1.28 -18.30 -33.42
CA ILE A 105 -0.04 -18.78 -33.02
C ILE A 105 -0.84 -17.58 -32.46
N PHE A 106 -0.25 -16.82 -31.54
CA PHE A 106 -0.92 -15.66 -30.97
C PHE A 106 -1.12 -14.52 -31.98
N GLU A 107 -0.16 -14.31 -32.90
CA GLU A 107 -0.34 -13.33 -33.99
C GLU A 107 -1.51 -13.69 -34.87
N SER A 108 -1.74 -14.98 -35.20
CA SER A 108 -2.91 -15.44 -35.94
C SER A 108 -4.24 -15.20 -35.19
N LEU A 109 -4.19 -15.06 -33.87
CA LEU A 109 -5.32 -14.71 -32.99
C LEU A 109 -5.48 -13.19 -32.77
N GLY A 110 -4.74 -12.38 -33.52
CA GLY A 110 -4.83 -10.93 -33.48
C GLY A 110 -4.00 -10.27 -32.37
N PHE A 111 -3.05 -10.98 -31.77
CA PHE A 111 -2.08 -10.36 -30.85
C PHE A 111 -0.93 -9.74 -31.63
N HIS A 112 -0.37 -8.67 -31.09
CA HIS A 112 0.76 -7.95 -31.66
C HIS A 112 1.96 -8.02 -30.70
N LEU A 113 3.16 -8.27 -31.27
CA LEU A 113 4.39 -8.33 -30.50
C LEU A 113 4.72 -6.95 -29.90
N LEU A 114 4.90 -6.90 -28.60
CA LEU A 114 5.34 -5.70 -27.86
C LEU A 114 6.83 -5.76 -27.52
N ALA A 115 7.31 -6.89 -27.00
CA ALA A 115 8.71 -7.10 -26.61
C ALA A 115 9.11 -8.55 -26.79
N GLU A 116 10.41 -8.77 -26.97
CA GLU A 116 11.01 -10.08 -27.14
C GLU A 116 12.28 -10.24 -26.28
N ALA A 117 12.50 -11.47 -25.84
CA ALA A 117 13.73 -11.94 -25.20
C ALA A 117 14.04 -13.36 -25.72
N PRO A 118 15.24 -13.90 -25.53
CA PRO A 118 15.61 -15.21 -26.06
C PRO A 118 14.68 -16.37 -25.64
N LYS A 119 14.03 -16.26 -24.47
CA LYS A 119 13.18 -17.32 -23.89
C LYS A 119 11.70 -16.96 -23.79
N ALA A 120 11.33 -15.70 -24.02
CA ALA A 120 9.96 -15.24 -23.92
C ALA A 120 9.66 -14.09 -24.88
N VAL A 121 8.40 -13.98 -25.26
CA VAL A 121 7.82 -12.82 -25.96
C VAL A 121 6.63 -12.31 -25.18
N LEU A 122 6.43 -11.00 -25.23
CA LEU A 122 5.23 -10.33 -24.76
C LEU A 122 4.41 -9.89 -25.97
N LEU A 123 3.16 -10.36 -26.04
CA LEU A 123 2.19 -9.92 -27.06
C LEU A 123 0.95 -9.34 -26.36
N GLU A 124 0.24 -8.50 -27.11
CA GLU A 124 -1.00 -7.87 -26.66
C GLU A 124 -2.06 -7.92 -27.77
N ASN A 125 -3.30 -8.15 -27.35
CA ASN A 125 -4.50 -7.98 -28.19
C ASN A 125 -5.38 -6.92 -27.57
N GLY A 126 -5.89 -5.99 -28.40
CA GLY A 126 -6.75 -4.90 -28.00
C GLY A 126 -6.44 -3.62 -28.78
N LEU A 127 -7.45 -2.76 -28.90
CA LEU A 127 -7.33 -1.52 -29.67
C LEU A 127 -6.81 -0.34 -28.82
N SER A 128 -6.85 -0.47 -27.51
CA SER A 128 -6.60 0.65 -26.58
C SER A 128 -5.32 0.50 -25.76
N GLY A 129 -4.87 -0.67 -25.42
CA GLY A 129 -3.74 -0.94 -24.54
C GLY A 129 -2.48 -0.12 -24.82
N TRP A 130 -1.48 -0.71 -25.47
CA TRP A 130 -0.24 -0.03 -25.81
C TRP A 130 -0.45 1.24 -26.63
N LEU A 131 -1.34 1.23 -27.63
CA LEU A 131 -1.57 2.38 -28.51
C LEU A 131 -2.08 3.62 -27.76
N THR A 132 -2.88 3.44 -26.72
CA THR A 132 -3.33 4.54 -25.86
C THR A 132 -2.20 5.09 -25.01
N TYR A 133 -1.40 4.21 -24.41
CA TYR A 133 -0.24 4.63 -23.63
C TYR A 133 0.84 5.29 -24.50
N GLU A 134 1.08 4.77 -25.70
CA GLU A 134 2.00 5.37 -26.66
C GLU A 134 1.58 6.80 -27.06
N ARG A 135 0.27 7.00 -27.34
CA ARG A 135 -0.28 8.34 -27.65
C ARG A 135 -0.08 9.30 -26.48
N TYR A 136 -0.32 8.84 -25.26
CA TYR A 136 -0.06 9.62 -24.06
C TYR A 136 1.42 10.00 -23.95
N LEU A 137 2.35 9.06 -24.07
CA LEU A 137 3.78 9.34 -24.03
C LEU A 137 4.21 10.32 -25.13
N LYS A 138 3.71 10.14 -26.36
CA LYS A 138 3.98 11.06 -27.48
C LYS A 138 3.48 12.48 -27.22
N SER A 139 2.37 12.65 -26.48
CA SER A 139 1.83 13.96 -26.12
C SER A 139 2.71 14.74 -25.14
N LEU A 140 3.56 14.03 -24.39
CA LEU A 140 4.52 14.63 -23.46
C LEU A 140 5.83 15.09 -24.11
N ARG A 141 6.08 14.71 -25.37
CA ARG A 141 7.32 15.07 -26.07
C ARG A 141 7.59 16.58 -26.04
N ARG A 142 8.87 16.91 -25.92
CA ARG A 142 9.38 18.28 -26.02
C ARG A 142 10.53 18.32 -27.02
N GLU A 143 10.83 19.48 -27.51
CA GLU A 143 12.03 19.73 -28.33
C GLU A 143 13.30 19.63 -27.45
N GLY A 144 14.44 19.37 -28.10
CA GLY A 144 15.71 19.23 -27.42
C GLY A 144 16.06 17.81 -26.98
N THR A 145 17.05 17.71 -26.14
CA THR A 145 17.58 16.45 -25.61
C THR A 145 16.67 15.94 -24.49
N SER A 146 16.21 14.70 -24.61
CA SER A 146 15.32 14.09 -23.61
C SER A 146 15.97 12.89 -22.94
N GLY A 147 15.82 12.83 -21.61
CA GLY A 147 16.25 11.72 -20.77
C GLY A 147 15.09 11.01 -20.11
N LEU A 148 15.33 9.79 -19.64
CA LEU A 148 14.35 8.92 -19.00
C LEU A 148 14.92 8.30 -17.72
N ILE A 149 14.13 8.34 -16.63
CA ILE A 149 14.31 7.54 -15.42
C ILE A 149 13.06 6.69 -15.20
N VAL A 150 13.23 5.41 -14.91
CA VAL A 150 12.14 4.56 -14.38
C VAL A 150 12.50 4.17 -12.96
N MET A 151 11.61 4.38 -12.00
CA MET A 151 11.91 4.10 -10.60
C MET A 151 10.68 3.71 -9.80
N ASN A 152 10.90 2.94 -8.74
CA ASN A 152 9.83 2.55 -7.82
C ASN A 152 9.52 3.64 -6.78
N ALA A 153 10.54 4.37 -6.27
CA ALA A 153 10.42 5.43 -5.25
C ALA A 153 9.56 5.03 -4.04
N ASN A 154 9.85 3.90 -3.43
CA ASN A 154 9.05 3.29 -2.36
C ASN A 154 9.76 3.33 -0.98
N PRO A 155 9.72 4.47 -0.23
CA PRO A 155 9.23 5.80 -0.62
C PRO A 155 10.27 6.66 -1.36
N PHE A 156 9.90 7.91 -1.69
CA PHE A 156 10.79 8.88 -2.32
C PHE A 156 11.84 9.39 -1.35
N THR A 157 13.11 9.13 -1.65
CA THR A 157 14.27 9.44 -0.80
C THR A 157 15.09 10.61 -1.31
N ARG A 158 15.98 11.17 -0.46
CA ARG A 158 16.98 12.15 -0.86
C ARG A 158 17.89 11.62 -1.98
N GLY A 159 18.17 10.30 -1.99
CA GLY A 159 18.92 9.66 -3.08
C GLY A 159 18.18 9.67 -4.42
N HIS A 160 16.86 9.45 -4.41
CA HIS A 160 16.04 9.58 -5.63
C HIS A 160 16.03 11.01 -6.15
N HIS A 161 15.80 12.00 -5.30
CA HIS A 161 15.83 13.41 -5.68
C HIS A 161 17.21 13.81 -6.23
N PHE A 162 18.28 13.39 -5.58
CA PHE A 162 19.66 13.67 -6.04
C PHE A 162 19.89 13.12 -7.47
N LEU A 163 19.53 11.86 -7.73
CA LEU A 163 19.62 11.26 -9.06
C LEU A 163 18.84 12.08 -10.09
N ILE A 164 17.59 12.43 -9.78
CA ILE A 164 16.74 13.22 -10.68
C ILE A 164 17.35 14.59 -10.95
N ALA A 165 17.77 15.31 -9.91
CA ALA A 165 18.34 16.64 -10.04
C ALA A 165 19.66 16.65 -10.87
N GLN A 166 20.50 15.62 -10.71
CA GLN A 166 21.71 15.47 -11.51
C GLN A 166 21.41 15.11 -12.97
N ALA A 167 20.41 14.26 -13.21
CA ALA A 167 19.97 13.90 -14.56
C ALA A 167 19.32 15.10 -15.28
N ALA A 168 18.47 15.85 -14.58
CA ALA A 168 17.78 17.02 -15.11
C ALA A 168 18.74 18.10 -15.64
N ARG A 169 19.93 18.23 -15.04
CA ARG A 169 20.97 19.18 -15.50
C ARG A 169 21.63 18.79 -16.83
N GLN A 170 21.45 17.56 -17.29
CA GLN A 170 22.11 17.02 -18.48
C GLN A 170 21.22 16.96 -19.71
N VAL A 171 19.93 17.31 -19.56
CA VAL A 171 18.93 17.24 -20.64
C VAL A 171 17.99 18.44 -20.60
N ASP A 172 17.39 18.74 -21.75
CA ASP A 172 16.37 19.79 -21.84
C ASP A 172 15.04 19.31 -21.19
N THR A 173 14.73 18.02 -21.27
CA THR A 173 13.57 17.43 -20.62
C THR A 173 13.93 16.07 -20.00
N LEU A 174 13.57 15.87 -18.75
CA LEU A 174 13.71 14.59 -18.04
C LEU A 174 12.34 14.00 -17.74
N PHE A 175 12.08 12.82 -18.29
CA PHE A 175 10.88 12.04 -17.99
C PHE A 175 11.13 11.07 -16.85
N ILE A 176 10.19 10.99 -15.89
CA ILE A 176 10.21 10.01 -14.81
C ILE A 176 8.98 9.12 -14.94
N ILE A 177 9.19 7.82 -15.08
CA ILE A 177 8.12 6.83 -15.06
C ILE A 177 8.14 6.09 -13.72
N PRO A 178 7.16 6.30 -12.84
CA PRO A 178 7.00 5.49 -11.63
C PRO A 178 6.50 4.09 -12.01
N VAL A 179 7.15 3.04 -11.46
CA VAL A 179 6.72 1.66 -11.67
C VAL A 179 5.34 1.44 -11.06
N LYS A 180 4.37 0.96 -11.85
CA LYS A 180 3.01 0.67 -11.41
C LYS A 180 2.93 -0.72 -10.79
N GLU A 181 3.27 -0.83 -9.51
CA GLU A 181 3.25 -2.07 -8.75
C GLU A 181 2.58 -1.84 -7.40
N ASP A 182 1.55 -2.65 -7.07
CA ASP A 182 0.73 -2.48 -5.86
C ASP A 182 1.19 -3.30 -4.65
N CYS A 183 2.18 -4.20 -4.80
CA CYS A 183 2.77 -4.93 -3.67
C CYS A 183 3.78 -4.12 -2.86
N SER A 184 3.91 -2.83 -3.13
CA SER A 184 4.78 -1.91 -2.44
C SER A 184 4.21 -1.46 -1.07
N LYS A 185 5.09 -1.05 -0.13
CA LYS A 185 4.68 -0.54 1.19
C LYS A 185 3.87 0.76 1.08
N PHE A 186 4.16 1.57 0.07
CA PHE A 186 3.38 2.74 -0.35
C PHE A 186 2.71 2.43 -1.68
N SER A 187 1.42 2.77 -1.81
CA SER A 187 0.65 2.56 -3.03
C SER A 187 1.26 3.30 -4.24
N TYR A 188 0.90 2.87 -5.45
CA TYR A 188 1.32 3.58 -6.65
C TYR A 188 0.95 5.08 -6.62
N ALA A 189 -0.28 5.40 -6.20
CA ALA A 189 -0.75 6.77 -6.10
C ALA A 189 0.10 7.63 -5.14
N GLU A 190 0.46 7.10 -3.98
CA GLU A 190 1.33 7.80 -3.02
C GLU A 190 2.74 8.01 -3.59
N ARG A 191 3.33 6.98 -4.22
CA ARG A 191 4.68 7.07 -4.78
C ARG A 191 4.75 8.08 -5.92
N LYS A 192 3.74 8.10 -6.78
CA LYS A 192 3.61 9.11 -7.84
C LYS A 192 3.44 10.52 -7.26
N ALA A 193 2.56 10.70 -6.28
CA ALA A 193 2.36 11.99 -5.62
C ALA A 193 3.63 12.49 -4.89
N MET A 194 4.40 11.59 -4.24
CA MET A 194 5.70 11.95 -3.65
C MET A 194 6.69 12.43 -4.70
N LEU A 195 6.75 11.80 -5.87
CA LEU A 195 7.59 12.20 -7.00
C LEU A 195 7.16 13.56 -7.55
N GLU A 196 5.86 13.77 -7.81
CA GLU A 196 5.32 15.02 -8.34
C GLU A 196 5.59 16.21 -7.41
N VAL A 197 5.36 16.03 -6.12
CA VAL A 197 5.61 17.09 -5.13
C VAL A 197 7.11 17.30 -4.93
N GLY A 198 7.88 16.20 -4.90
CA GLY A 198 9.33 16.24 -4.67
C GLY A 198 10.16 16.77 -5.83
N CYS A 199 9.58 16.86 -7.04
CA CYS A 199 10.26 17.39 -8.23
C CYS A 199 9.73 18.76 -8.68
N ARG A 200 8.87 19.41 -7.90
CA ARG A 200 8.25 20.71 -8.30
C ARG A 200 9.26 21.85 -8.54
N ASP A 201 10.40 21.78 -7.92
CA ASP A 201 11.50 22.75 -8.06
C ASP A 201 12.36 22.50 -9.32
N LEU A 202 12.11 21.42 -10.05
CA LEU A 202 12.83 21.03 -11.26
C LEU A 202 11.95 21.26 -12.50
N GLU A 203 12.05 22.43 -13.10
CA GLU A 203 11.14 22.90 -14.16
C GLU A 203 11.12 22.01 -15.41
N ASN A 204 12.23 21.32 -15.71
CA ASN A 204 12.36 20.44 -16.87
C ASN A 204 12.07 18.96 -16.58
N VAL A 205 11.54 18.65 -15.38
CA VAL A 205 11.16 17.28 -15.00
C VAL A 205 9.67 17.05 -15.21
N ILE A 206 9.33 15.97 -15.91
CA ILE A 206 7.94 15.53 -16.13
C ILE A 206 7.75 14.15 -15.49
N VAL A 207 6.92 14.08 -14.46
CA VAL A 207 6.50 12.79 -13.87
C VAL A 207 5.35 12.24 -14.70
N CYS A 208 5.60 11.13 -15.40
CA CYS A 208 4.64 10.46 -16.27
C CYS A 208 3.66 9.59 -15.46
N GLU A 209 2.53 9.24 -16.09
CA GLU A 209 1.74 8.10 -15.61
C GLU A 209 2.56 6.81 -15.80
N GLY A 210 2.61 5.99 -14.75
CA GLY A 210 3.10 4.62 -14.85
C GLY A 210 2.08 3.73 -15.55
N SER A 211 2.53 2.61 -16.05
CA SER A 211 1.68 1.66 -16.76
C SER A 211 2.07 0.22 -16.45
N ASP A 212 1.23 -0.71 -16.87
CA ASP A 212 1.48 -2.15 -16.79
C ASP A 212 2.51 -2.62 -17.84
N TYR A 213 3.16 -1.66 -18.55
CA TYR A 213 4.25 -1.91 -19.50
C TYR A 213 5.63 -1.78 -18.85
N SER A 214 5.73 -1.54 -17.55
CA SER A 214 6.95 -1.78 -16.79
C SER A 214 6.88 -3.20 -16.22
N ILE A 215 7.68 -4.12 -16.79
CA ILE A 215 7.63 -5.55 -16.46
C ILE A 215 8.46 -5.79 -15.19
N SER A 216 7.80 -5.93 -14.05
CA SER A 216 8.45 -6.26 -12.77
C SER A 216 8.49 -7.78 -12.51
N ALA A 217 9.31 -8.19 -11.56
CA ALA A 217 9.34 -9.58 -11.09
C ALA A 217 7.98 -10.06 -10.55
N ALA A 218 7.15 -9.14 -10.02
CA ALA A 218 5.81 -9.47 -9.51
C ALA A 218 4.77 -9.68 -10.63
N THR A 219 4.97 -9.07 -11.79
CA THR A 219 4.03 -9.16 -12.93
C THR A 219 4.47 -10.16 -13.99
N PHE A 220 5.74 -10.57 -14.00
CA PHE A 220 6.27 -11.51 -14.99
C PHE A 220 5.96 -12.96 -14.61
N PRO A 221 5.23 -13.72 -15.46
CA PRO A 221 4.91 -15.12 -15.19
C PRO A 221 6.11 -16.04 -15.43
N THR A 222 6.38 -16.94 -14.49
CA THR A 222 7.52 -17.86 -14.55
C THR A 222 7.15 -19.30 -14.87
N TYR A 223 5.86 -19.62 -15.05
CA TYR A 223 5.33 -20.99 -15.17
C TYR A 223 5.89 -21.81 -16.33
N PHE A 224 6.41 -21.15 -17.37
CA PHE A 224 6.96 -21.80 -18.57
C PHE A 224 8.50 -21.82 -18.62
N LEU A 225 9.19 -21.25 -17.63
CA LEU A 225 10.65 -21.23 -17.52
C LEU A 225 11.13 -22.29 -16.53
N LYS A 226 12.26 -22.92 -16.84
CA LYS A 226 12.77 -24.06 -16.05
C LYS A 226 13.51 -23.64 -14.79
N GLU A 227 14.28 -22.57 -14.85
CA GLU A 227 15.15 -22.07 -13.78
C GLU A 227 14.79 -20.65 -13.36
N LEU A 228 14.90 -20.32 -12.07
CA LEU A 228 14.55 -19.00 -11.52
C LEU A 228 15.50 -17.91 -12.00
N ASP A 229 16.81 -18.18 -12.10
CA ASP A 229 17.81 -17.23 -12.59
C ASP A 229 17.57 -16.89 -14.08
N GLU A 230 17.16 -17.89 -14.88
CA GLU A 230 16.76 -17.71 -16.26
C GLU A 230 15.48 -16.87 -16.36
N ALA A 231 14.54 -17.06 -15.45
CA ALA A 231 13.32 -16.27 -15.37
C ALA A 231 13.59 -14.79 -15.10
N ALA A 232 14.47 -14.50 -14.15
CA ALA A 232 14.85 -13.14 -13.80
C ALA A 232 15.54 -12.43 -14.98
N THR A 233 16.52 -13.08 -15.63
CA THR A 233 17.21 -12.52 -16.79
C THR A 233 16.27 -12.29 -17.97
N THR A 234 15.35 -13.24 -18.23
CA THR A 234 14.35 -13.12 -19.30
C THR A 234 13.40 -11.93 -19.03
N GLN A 235 12.92 -11.78 -17.81
CA GLN A 235 12.06 -10.67 -17.40
C GLN A 235 12.76 -9.32 -17.59
N MET A 236 14.00 -9.19 -17.10
CA MET A 236 14.79 -7.98 -17.27
C MET A 236 15.03 -7.63 -18.74
N THR A 237 15.33 -8.62 -19.57
CA THR A 237 15.54 -8.44 -21.01
C THR A 237 14.26 -7.98 -21.72
N LEU A 238 13.09 -8.56 -21.38
CA LEU A 238 11.80 -8.11 -21.93
C LEU A 238 11.51 -6.66 -21.55
N ASP A 239 11.69 -6.30 -20.29
CA ASP A 239 11.45 -4.94 -19.79
C ASP A 239 12.37 -3.92 -20.51
N LEU A 240 13.66 -4.23 -20.61
CA LEU A 240 14.62 -3.37 -21.29
C LEU A 240 14.33 -3.23 -22.79
N ASN A 241 13.95 -4.32 -23.47
CA ASN A 241 13.58 -4.27 -24.89
C ASN A 241 12.27 -3.49 -25.11
N LEU A 242 11.29 -3.62 -24.21
CA LEU A 242 10.07 -2.81 -24.25
C LEU A 242 10.38 -1.33 -24.03
N CYS A 243 11.24 -1.03 -23.07
CA CYS A 243 11.73 0.33 -22.84
C CYS A 243 12.44 0.89 -24.08
N ALA A 244 13.38 0.15 -24.64
CA ALA A 244 14.24 0.59 -25.75
C ALA A 244 13.47 0.76 -27.06
N LYS A 245 12.61 -0.19 -27.41
CA LYS A 245 11.90 -0.23 -28.70
C LYS A 245 10.57 0.51 -28.72
N ARG A 246 9.98 0.80 -27.55
CA ARG A 246 8.64 1.35 -27.44
C ARG A 246 8.59 2.63 -26.59
N ILE A 247 8.94 2.55 -25.30
CA ILE A 247 8.73 3.64 -24.33
C ILE A 247 9.64 4.83 -24.64
N ALA A 248 10.96 4.62 -24.73
CA ALA A 248 11.91 5.69 -24.97
C ALA A 248 11.70 6.36 -26.34
N PRO A 249 11.46 5.63 -27.46
CA PRO A 249 11.09 6.24 -28.73
C PRO A 249 9.77 7.03 -28.68
N ALA A 250 8.76 6.58 -27.95
CA ALA A 250 7.51 7.32 -27.78
C ALA A 250 7.70 8.67 -27.08
N LEU A 251 8.59 8.75 -26.10
CA LEU A 251 8.98 10.00 -25.42
C LEU A 251 10.02 10.83 -26.21
N GLY A 252 10.70 10.23 -27.19
CA GLY A 252 11.87 10.84 -27.84
C GLY A 252 13.14 10.84 -26.96
N ALA A 253 13.14 10.02 -25.89
CA ALA A 253 14.27 9.94 -24.98
C ALA A 253 15.45 9.18 -25.60
N LYS A 254 16.65 9.77 -25.50
CA LYS A 254 17.90 9.23 -26.02
C LYS A 254 18.89 8.86 -24.92
N ILE A 255 18.59 9.21 -23.68
CA ILE A 255 19.46 8.96 -22.54
C ILE A 255 18.61 8.28 -21.44
N ARG A 256 19.10 7.15 -20.95
CA ARG A 256 18.57 6.46 -19.78
C ARG A 256 19.47 6.73 -18.59
N PHE A 257 18.97 7.38 -17.55
CA PHE A 257 19.70 7.61 -16.32
C PHE A 257 19.35 6.54 -15.28
N VAL A 258 20.35 6.07 -14.55
CA VAL A 258 20.20 5.05 -13.50
C VAL A 258 21.21 5.31 -12.38
N GLY A 259 20.84 4.97 -11.15
CA GLY A 259 21.79 5.01 -10.02
C GLY A 259 22.63 3.74 -9.96
N SER A 260 23.91 3.86 -9.61
CA SER A 260 24.79 2.71 -9.36
C SER A 260 24.23 1.82 -8.23
N GLU A 261 24.46 0.51 -8.31
CA GLU A 261 24.00 -0.43 -7.31
C GLU A 261 25.12 -1.35 -6.86
N PRO A 262 25.83 -1.00 -5.78
CA PRO A 262 26.93 -1.80 -5.28
C PRO A 262 26.50 -3.00 -4.43
N LEU A 263 25.26 -3.02 -3.90
CA LEU A 263 24.85 -3.96 -2.86
C LEU A 263 23.84 -5.01 -3.34
N ASP A 264 22.84 -4.61 -4.13
CA ASP A 264 21.80 -5.51 -4.61
C ASP A 264 22.20 -6.16 -5.95
N GLN A 265 22.44 -7.47 -5.91
CA GLN A 265 22.91 -8.24 -7.07
C GLN A 265 21.92 -8.23 -8.24
N MET A 266 20.62 -8.22 -7.96
CA MET A 266 19.59 -8.21 -9.00
C MET A 266 19.55 -6.86 -9.72
N THR A 267 19.57 -5.77 -8.99
CA THR A 267 19.62 -4.42 -9.55
C THR A 267 20.94 -4.18 -10.30
N LYS A 268 22.06 -4.71 -9.78
CA LYS A 268 23.35 -4.65 -10.48
C LYS A 268 23.27 -5.37 -11.83
N ARG A 269 22.72 -6.59 -11.86
CA ARG A 269 22.54 -7.36 -13.10
C ARG A 269 21.62 -6.64 -14.09
N TYR A 270 20.57 -5.99 -13.59
CA TYR A 270 19.68 -5.17 -14.42
C TYR A 270 20.43 -3.99 -15.05
N ASN A 271 21.30 -3.29 -14.30
CA ASN A 271 22.13 -2.22 -14.84
C ASN A 271 23.11 -2.74 -15.92
N GLU A 272 23.75 -3.88 -15.69
CA GLU A 272 24.63 -4.51 -16.69
C GLU A 272 23.89 -4.79 -18.01
N LEU A 273 22.72 -5.45 -17.93
CA LEU A 273 21.87 -5.71 -19.10
C LEU A 273 21.41 -4.41 -19.78
N MET A 274 21.18 -3.36 -19.03
CA MET A 274 20.82 -2.04 -19.57
C MET A 274 21.93 -1.48 -20.44
N HIS A 275 23.18 -1.59 -20.01
CA HIS A 275 24.35 -1.19 -20.80
C HIS A 275 24.59 -2.07 -22.04
N GLU A 276 24.13 -3.33 -22.02
CA GLU A 276 24.21 -4.23 -23.18
C GLU A 276 23.10 -3.95 -24.21
N ILE A 277 21.88 -3.69 -23.78
CA ILE A 277 20.68 -3.68 -24.65
C ILE A 277 20.35 -2.28 -25.19
N LEU A 278 20.33 -1.25 -24.36
CA LEU A 278 19.83 0.07 -24.76
C LEU A 278 20.68 0.74 -25.86
N PRO A 279 22.03 0.65 -25.85
CA PRO A 279 22.85 1.23 -26.90
C PRO A 279 22.59 0.64 -28.29
N LEU A 280 22.13 -0.61 -28.40
CA LEU A 280 21.78 -1.22 -29.68
C LEU A 280 20.59 -0.51 -30.36
N GLU A 281 19.73 0.14 -29.57
CA GLU A 281 18.59 0.93 -30.05
C GLU A 281 18.88 2.46 -30.01
N GLY A 282 20.16 2.84 -29.88
CA GLY A 282 20.60 4.24 -29.91
C GLY A 282 20.26 5.05 -28.65
N ILE A 283 20.10 4.39 -27.51
CA ILE A 283 19.85 5.02 -26.21
C ILE A 283 21.10 4.89 -25.35
N SER A 284 21.70 6.03 -24.99
CA SER A 284 22.85 6.06 -24.09
C SER A 284 22.42 5.76 -22.64
N VAL A 285 23.21 4.99 -21.92
CA VAL A 285 23.00 4.74 -20.49
C VAL A 285 24.00 5.56 -19.68
N VAL A 286 23.51 6.36 -18.74
CA VAL A 286 24.32 7.14 -17.82
C VAL A 286 24.08 6.63 -16.41
N GLU A 287 25.07 5.94 -15.88
CA GLU A 287 25.07 5.48 -14.50
C GLU A 287 25.67 6.53 -13.58
N MET A 288 24.92 6.92 -12.54
CA MET A 288 25.31 7.95 -11.59
C MET A 288 25.60 7.36 -10.22
N GLU A 289 26.60 7.90 -9.55
CA GLU A 289 26.89 7.52 -8.17
C GLU A 289 25.72 7.86 -7.25
N ARG A 290 25.45 6.95 -6.29
CA ARG A 290 24.41 7.17 -5.29
C ARG A 290 24.84 8.21 -4.25
N LEU A 291 23.87 8.98 -3.80
CA LEU A 291 24.05 9.82 -2.62
C LEU A 291 24.32 8.92 -1.40
N SER A 292 25.49 9.12 -0.81
CA SER A 292 25.91 8.37 0.38
C SER A 292 26.02 9.31 1.58
N GLU A 293 25.68 8.81 2.76
CA GLU A 293 25.86 9.48 4.03
C GLU A 293 26.66 8.58 4.98
N ARG A 294 27.81 9.04 5.47
CA ARG A 294 28.74 8.24 6.30
C ARG A 294 29.05 6.87 5.68
N ASP A 295 29.45 6.88 4.41
CA ASP A 295 29.77 5.69 3.59
C ASP A 295 28.63 4.66 3.40
N ARG A 296 27.40 5.04 3.67
CA ARG A 296 26.22 4.21 3.41
C ARG A 296 25.30 4.89 2.40
N ALA A 297 24.94 4.16 1.37
CA ALA A 297 23.98 4.63 0.36
C ALA A 297 22.60 4.85 1.02
N ILE A 298 21.97 6.00 0.70
CA ILE A 298 20.59 6.28 1.11
C ILE A 298 19.66 5.38 0.28
N SER A 299 18.99 4.44 0.94
CA SER A 299 18.10 3.49 0.27
C SER A 299 16.66 3.55 0.79
N ALA A 300 15.70 3.30 -0.09
CA ALA A 300 14.28 3.19 0.28
C ALA A 300 14.01 1.97 1.19
N SER A 301 14.80 0.89 1.07
CA SER A 301 14.68 -0.27 1.97
C SER A 301 15.03 0.09 3.41
N ALA A 302 16.09 0.88 3.63
CA ALA A 302 16.44 1.36 4.96
C ALA A 302 15.34 2.24 5.59
N VAL A 303 14.63 3.04 4.78
CA VAL A 303 13.46 3.79 5.25
C VAL A 303 12.33 2.85 5.67
N ARG A 304 12.03 1.82 4.86
CA ARG A 304 10.98 0.85 5.19
C ARG A 304 11.29 0.04 6.45
N THR A 305 12.56 -0.34 6.65
CA THR A 305 13.01 -1.01 7.87
C THR A 305 12.84 -0.10 9.08
N ALA A 306 13.30 1.15 9.01
CA ALA A 306 13.15 2.11 10.10
C ALA A 306 11.68 2.37 10.45
N LEU A 307 10.78 2.47 9.46
CA LEU A 307 9.35 2.59 9.70
C LEU A 307 8.75 1.35 10.37
N ALA A 308 9.16 0.14 9.94
CA ALA A 308 8.69 -1.10 10.57
C ALA A 308 9.16 -1.23 12.03
N GLU A 309 10.30 -0.65 12.35
CA GLU A 309 10.84 -0.56 13.71
C GLU A 309 10.33 0.67 14.50
N GLU A 310 9.36 1.40 13.96
CA GLU A 310 8.80 2.63 14.57
C GLU A 310 9.86 3.72 14.86
N LYS A 311 10.92 3.80 14.04
CA LYS A 311 12.02 4.76 14.16
C LYS A 311 11.84 5.91 13.16
N PHE A 312 10.95 6.84 13.47
CA PHE A 312 10.63 7.95 12.57
C PHE A 312 11.85 8.80 12.22
N SER A 313 12.66 9.19 13.20
CA SER A 313 13.82 10.07 12.99
C SER A 313 14.83 9.47 12.00
N GLU A 314 15.07 8.14 12.06
CA GLU A 314 15.94 7.45 11.13
C GLU A 314 15.35 7.37 9.71
N ALA A 315 14.03 7.19 9.59
CA ALA A 315 13.33 7.18 8.31
C ALA A 315 13.32 8.58 7.68
N ALA A 316 12.98 9.60 8.48
CA ALA A 316 12.88 11.00 8.08
C ALA A 316 14.20 11.56 7.56
N ALA A 317 15.34 11.19 8.16
CA ALA A 317 16.66 11.62 7.72
C ALA A 317 17.02 11.17 6.29
N LYS A 318 16.40 10.10 5.79
CA LYS A 318 16.72 9.49 4.49
C LYS A 318 15.76 9.90 3.37
N VAL A 319 14.56 10.39 3.70
CA VAL A 319 13.57 10.80 2.69
C VAL A 319 13.76 12.24 2.25
N TYR A 320 13.24 12.56 1.06
CA TYR A 320 13.13 13.95 0.67
C TYR A 320 12.06 14.65 1.53
N PRO A 321 12.24 15.92 1.93
CA PRO A 321 11.39 16.56 2.94
C PRO A 321 9.88 16.49 2.65
N THR A 322 9.47 16.61 1.38
CA THR A 322 8.07 16.51 0.95
C THR A 322 7.44 15.12 1.16
N THR A 323 8.24 14.10 1.48
CA THR A 323 7.78 12.73 1.78
C THR A 323 7.34 12.59 3.25
N ILE A 324 7.71 13.51 4.13
CA ILE A 324 7.42 13.46 5.59
C ILE A 324 5.92 13.25 5.88
N PRO A 325 4.97 13.96 5.25
CA PRO A 325 3.54 13.74 5.48
C PRO A 325 3.10 12.28 5.24
N TYR A 326 3.66 11.62 4.25
CA TYR A 326 3.36 10.22 3.92
C TYR A 326 3.91 9.24 4.97
N LEU A 327 5.10 9.52 5.52
CA LEU A 327 5.65 8.72 6.63
C LEU A 327 4.78 8.84 7.88
N LEU A 328 4.36 10.05 8.23
CA LEU A 328 3.49 10.32 9.38
C LEU A 328 2.14 9.61 9.24
N ALA A 329 1.50 9.70 8.07
CA ALA A 329 0.25 9.02 7.78
C ALA A 329 0.39 7.49 7.84
N LYS A 330 1.53 6.96 7.36
CA LYS A 330 1.81 5.52 7.45
C LYS A 330 1.93 5.04 8.88
N LEU A 331 2.62 5.80 9.74
CA LEU A 331 2.73 5.49 11.17
C LEU A 331 1.37 5.59 11.89
N ALA A 332 0.51 6.54 11.51
CA ALA A 332 -0.86 6.63 12.06
C ALA A 332 -1.68 5.38 11.72
N SER A 333 -1.65 4.94 10.46
CA SER A 333 -2.34 3.70 10.05
C SER A 333 -1.76 2.47 10.74
N MET A 334 -0.42 2.40 10.89
CA MET A 334 0.24 1.31 11.62
C MET A 334 -0.12 1.32 13.11
N ALA A 335 -0.28 2.48 13.72
CA ALA A 335 -0.69 2.60 15.13
C ALA A 335 -2.13 2.11 15.36
N LEU A 336 -3.07 2.44 14.45
CA LEU A 336 -4.43 1.88 14.49
C LEU A 336 -4.43 0.37 14.29
N GLN A 337 -3.66 -0.13 13.32
CA GLN A 337 -3.56 -1.56 13.07
C GLN A 337 -2.95 -2.31 14.26
N LYS A 338 -1.92 -1.75 14.88
CA LYS A 338 -1.27 -2.32 16.07
C LYS A 338 -2.20 -2.39 17.27
N GLU A 339 -3.03 -1.36 17.46
CA GLU A 339 -4.09 -1.39 18.47
C GLU A 339 -5.09 -2.50 18.15
N LEU A 340 -5.59 -2.57 16.92
CA LEU A 340 -6.55 -3.57 16.47
C LEU A 340 -6.00 -5.01 16.59
N ASP A 341 -4.72 -5.22 16.34
CA ASP A 341 -4.04 -6.52 16.40
C ASP A 341 -3.71 -6.97 17.83
N SER A 342 -3.82 -6.08 18.81
CA SER A 342 -3.54 -6.39 20.22
C SER A 342 -4.67 -7.21 20.84
N SER A 343 -4.57 -8.53 20.81
CA SER A 343 -5.63 -9.47 21.27
C SER A 343 -5.18 -10.31 22.47
N PRO A 344 -6.07 -10.60 23.45
CA PRO A 344 -7.45 -10.12 23.57
C PRO A 344 -7.54 -8.72 24.19
N LYS A 345 -8.57 -7.93 23.83
CA LYS A 345 -8.82 -6.61 24.43
C LYS A 345 -10.20 -6.57 25.11
N PRO A 346 -10.31 -6.21 26.40
CA PRO A 346 -11.56 -6.27 27.12
C PRO A 346 -12.70 -5.46 26.46
N GLY A 347 -13.68 -6.16 25.89
CA GLY A 347 -14.88 -5.60 25.26
C GLY A 347 -14.65 -4.81 23.96
N LEU A 348 -13.46 -4.86 23.39
CA LEU A 348 -13.08 -4.18 22.14
C LEU A 348 -12.93 -5.18 20.99
N VAL A 349 -13.12 -4.69 19.76
CA VAL A 349 -12.89 -5.50 18.56
C VAL A 349 -11.39 -5.81 18.43
N ASP A 350 -11.06 -7.07 18.16
CA ASP A 350 -9.71 -7.52 17.86
C ASP A 350 -9.72 -8.71 16.88
N GLN A 351 -8.58 -9.38 16.70
CA GLN A 351 -8.46 -10.53 15.79
C GLN A 351 -9.26 -11.77 16.24
N ILE A 352 -9.61 -11.86 17.52
CA ILE A 352 -10.25 -13.03 18.11
C ILE A 352 -11.76 -12.90 18.06
N ASP A 353 -12.28 -11.73 18.42
CA ASP A 353 -13.73 -11.50 18.50
C ASP A 353 -14.12 -10.04 18.25
N ALA A 354 -15.43 -9.81 18.15
CA ALA A 354 -16.02 -8.49 17.92
C ALA A 354 -16.18 -7.65 19.22
N GLY A 355 -15.69 -8.15 20.35
CA GLY A 355 -15.88 -7.49 21.65
C GLY A 355 -17.36 -7.32 22.00
N ALA A 356 -17.69 -6.19 22.57
CA ALA A 356 -19.07 -5.81 22.95
C ALA A 356 -19.85 -5.18 21.76
N HIS A 357 -19.55 -5.55 20.51
CA HIS A 357 -20.15 -4.98 19.32
C HIS A 357 -20.87 -6.04 18.48
N GLN A 358 -22.03 -5.64 17.90
CA GLN A 358 -22.80 -6.48 16.96
C GLN A 358 -22.74 -5.93 15.53
N ASP A 359 -22.26 -4.71 15.37
CA ASP A 359 -22.26 -3.91 14.15
C ASP A 359 -20.85 -3.74 13.54
N MET A 360 -19.81 -4.22 14.21
CA MET A 360 -18.44 -4.13 13.72
C MET A 360 -17.60 -5.35 14.09
N ASP A 361 -16.66 -5.69 13.20
CA ASP A 361 -15.71 -6.78 13.34
C ASP A 361 -14.31 -6.33 12.91
N TYR A 362 -13.33 -7.22 13.05
CA TYR A 362 -11.95 -6.98 12.65
C TYR A 362 -11.82 -6.55 11.18
N SER A 363 -12.54 -7.19 10.26
CA SER A 363 -12.51 -6.87 8.83
C SER A 363 -13.05 -5.47 8.55
N LEU A 364 -14.14 -5.07 9.21
CA LEU A 364 -14.71 -3.73 9.11
C LEU A 364 -13.73 -2.67 9.62
N MET A 365 -13.07 -2.93 10.76
CA MET A 365 -12.05 -2.04 11.31
C MET A 365 -10.86 -1.89 10.36
N CYS A 366 -10.38 -2.96 9.75
CA CYS A 366 -9.33 -2.91 8.72
C CYS A 366 -9.76 -2.06 7.50
N ARG A 367 -11.01 -2.19 7.01
CA ARG A 367 -11.52 -1.35 5.92
C ARG A 367 -11.55 0.13 6.31
N SER A 368 -11.93 0.42 7.55
CA SER A 368 -11.89 1.78 8.09
C SER A 368 -10.48 2.38 8.10
N ILE A 369 -9.48 1.65 8.59
CA ILE A 369 -8.07 2.08 8.59
C ILE A 369 -7.60 2.37 7.17
N HIS A 370 -7.94 1.52 6.21
CA HIS A 370 -7.62 1.70 4.80
C HIS A 370 -8.25 2.98 4.22
N ALA A 371 -9.54 3.20 4.50
CA ALA A 371 -10.26 4.39 4.04
C ALA A 371 -9.73 5.69 4.64
N LEU A 372 -9.25 5.66 5.89
CA LEU A 372 -8.70 6.82 6.59
C LEU A 372 -7.28 7.19 6.13
N HIS A 373 -6.51 6.23 5.61
CA HIS A 373 -5.10 6.46 5.27
C HIS A 373 -4.85 7.65 4.32
N PRO A 374 -5.55 7.82 3.19
CA PRO A 374 -5.37 8.99 2.31
C PRO A 374 -5.69 10.32 3.02
N HIS A 375 -6.62 10.31 3.96
CA HIS A 375 -6.99 11.48 4.73
C HIS A 375 -5.95 11.82 5.80
N PHE A 376 -5.27 10.83 6.38
CA PHE A 376 -4.11 11.06 7.22
C PHE A 376 -2.97 11.72 6.44
N VAL A 377 -2.76 11.32 5.18
CA VAL A 377 -1.81 12.00 4.28
C VAL A 377 -2.22 13.47 4.09
N ALA A 378 -3.49 13.72 3.75
CA ALA A 378 -4.00 15.08 3.51
C ALA A 378 -3.89 15.97 4.77
N LEU A 379 -4.19 15.44 5.95
CA LEU A 379 -4.05 16.15 7.23
C LEU A 379 -2.58 16.46 7.55
N ALA A 380 -1.67 15.51 7.34
CA ALA A 380 -0.24 15.74 7.52
C ALA A 380 0.30 16.76 6.50
N GLN A 381 -0.17 16.71 5.24
CA GLN A 381 0.17 17.72 4.22
C GLN A 381 -0.34 19.10 4.60
N LEU A 382 -1.56 19.20 5.13
CA LEU A 382 -2.12 20.46 5.63
C LEU A 382 -1.25 21.06 6.74
N GLY A 383 -0.64 20.23 7.59
CA GLY A 383 0.29 20.68 8.63
C GLY A 383 1.70 21.02 8.13
N TYR A 384 2.12 20.48 6.97
CA TYR A 384 3.49 20.63 6.47
C TYR A 384 3.75 21.99 5.81
N GLN A 385 3.66 23.03 6.59
CA GLN A 385 3.80 24.44 6.18
C GLN A 385 4.22 25.35 7.34
N GLU A 386 4.60 26.59 7.01
CA GLU A 386 5.09 27.59 7.97
C GLU A 386 4.04 27.99 9.03
N LYS A 387 2.77 28.11 8.62
CA LYS A 387 1.69 28.54 9.51
C LYS A 387 0.77 27.36 9.83
N LEU A 388 0.31 27.30 11.08
CA LEU A 388 -0.73 26.33 11.43
C LEU A 388 -2.01 26.62 10.64
N PRO A 389 -2.72 25.56 10.18
CA PRO A 389 -3.97 25.71 9.46
C PRO A 389 -5.09 26.24 10.35
N THR A 390 -6.11 26.82 9.72
CA THR A 390 -7.33 27.28 10.39
C THR A 390 -8.22 26.10 10.81
N SER A 391 -9.09 26.35 11.80
CA SER A 391 -10.08 25.35 12.23
C SER A 391 -11.06 24.95 11.11
N GLU A 392 -11.33 25.85 10.16
CA GLU A 392 -12.20 25.57 9.00
C GLU A 392 -11.55 24.56 8.02
N GLU A 393 -10.26 24.75 7.70
CA GLU A 393 -9.50 23.82 6.84
C GLU A 393 -9.41 22.45 7.48
N MET A 394 -9.08 22.38 8.77
CA MET A 394 -9.02 21.12 9.52
C MET A 394 -10.38 20.42 9.57
N ARG A 395 -11.45 21.17 9.82
CA ARG A 395 -12.81 20.63 9.88
C ARG A 395 -13.27 20.08 8.53
N ARG A 396 -12.98 20.78 7.44
CA ARG A 396 -13.31 20.31 6.09
C ARG A 396 -12.71 18.95 5.82
N LEU A 397 -11.39 18.79 6.01
CA LEU A 397 -10.71 17.50 5.80
C LEU A 397 -11.17 16.43 6.79
N GLY A 398 -11.42 16.78 8.05
CA GLY A 398 -11.93 15.85 9.05
C GLY A 398 -13.33 15.31 8.71
N LEU A 399 -14.22 16.16 8.18
CA LEU A 399 -15.56 15.74 7.74
C LEU A 399 -15.49 14.88 6.45
N GLU A 400 -14.59 15.18 5.52
CA GLU A 400 -14.33 14.34 4.35
C GLU A 400 -13.83 12.95 4.78
N ALA A 401 -12.88 12.89 5.70
CA ALA A 401 -12.36 11.64 6.27
C ALA A 401 -13.45 10.82 6.98
N GLU A 402 -14.28 11.48 7.80
CA GLU A 402 -15.40 10.83 8.49
C GLU A 402 -16.41 10.25 7.49
N ARG A 403 -16.74 10.98 6.42
CA ARG A 403 -17.64 10.52 5.37
C ARG A 403 -17.09 9.29 4.66
N GLU A 404 -15.82 9.30 4.25
CA GLU A 404 -15.20 8.15 3.55
C GLU A 404 -15.09 6.93 4.48
N MET A 405 -14.77 7.13 5.77
CA MET A 405 -14.83 6.08 6.78
C MET A 405 -16.23 5.45 6.86
N LEU A 406 -17.28 6.28 6.96
CA LEU A 406 -18.67 5.81 7.04
C LEU A 406 -19.09 5.05 5.78
N LEU A 407 -18.70 5.52 4.60
CA LEU A 407 -18.95 4.81 3.32
C LEU A 407 -18.28 3.43 3.31
N ALA A 408 -17.02 3.34 3.74
CA ALA A 408 -16.27 2.09 3.78
C ALA A 408 -16.78 1.09 4.83
N THR A 409 -17.54 1.57 5.83
CA THR A 409 -18.01 0.79 6.99
C THR A 409 -19.53 0.65 7.05
N ASN A 410 -20.25 0.90 5.94
CA ASN A 410 -21.72 0.81 5.90
C ASN A 410 -22.39 1.68 6.97
N ASN A 411 -21.92 2.92 7.15
CA ASN A 411 -22.35 3.89 8.14
C ASN A 411 -22.09 3.51 9.61
N VAL A 412 -21.22 2.54 9.88
CA VAL A 412 -20.78 2.22 11.22
C VAL A 412 -19.64 3.14 11.65
N ASN A 413 -19.80 3.81 12.78
CA ASN A 413 -18.78 4.67 13.37
C ASN A 413 -17.69 3.83 14.06
N THR A 414 -16.56 3.64 13.39
CA THR A 414 -15.44 2.81 13.86
C THR A 414 -14.34 3.63 14.56
N HIS A 415 -13.78 4.64 13.89
CA HIS A 415 -12.57 5.36 14.33
C HIS A 415 -12.75 6.89 14.41
N LYS A 416 -13.96 7.41 14.59
CA LYS A 416 -14.19 8.87 14.63
C LYS A 416 -13.38 9.57 15.73
N GLY A 417 -13.26 8.97 16.92
CA GLY A 417 -12.47 9.51 18.03
C GLY A 417 -10.98 9.53 17.71
N ALA A 418 -10.48 8.39 17.22
CA ALA A 418 -9.09 8.26 16.77
C ALA A 418 -8.76 9.22 15.61
N LEU A 419 -9.66 9.37 14.61
CA LEU A 419 -9.49 10.32 13.51
C LEU A 419 -9.28 11.75 13.99
N PHE A 420 -10.10 12.20 14.96
CA PHE A 420 -9.95 13.54 15.52
C PHE A 420 -8.60 13.72 16.24
N ALA A 421 -8.27 12.79 17.14
CA ALA A 421 -7.06 12.88 17.96
C ALA A 421 -5.78 12.75 17.10
N MET A 422 -5.74 11.75 16.21
CA MET A 422 -4.61 11.53 15.29
C MET A 422 -4.49 12.67 14.28
N GLY A 423 -5.60 13.20 13.78
CA GLY A 423 -5.60 14.32 12.84
C GLY A 423 -4.91 15.55 13.40
N LEU A 424 -5.21 15.93 14.64
CA LEU A 424 -4.53 17.03 15.32
C LEU A 424 -3.03 16.77 15.50
N VAL A 425 -2.67 15.55 15.91
CA VAL A 425 -1.27 15.16 16.10
C VAL A 425 -0.51 15.13 14.77
N LEU A 426 -1.10 14.63 13.70
CA LEU A 426 -0.48 14.60 12.37
C LEU A 426 -0.21 16.01 11.83
N ILE A 427 -1.17 16.92 11.94
CA ILE A 427 -1.02 18.34 11.56
C ILE A 427 0.10 18.98 12.38
N ALA A 428 0.07 18.83 13.71
CA ALA A 428 1.05 19.40 14.61
C ALA A 428 2.46 18.82 14.39
N ALA A 429 2.58 17.50 14.16
CA ALA A 429 3.85 16.84 13.91
C ALA A 429 4.47 17.27 12.58
N ALA A 430 3.67 17.35 11.53
CA ALA A 430 4.12 17.82 10.22
C ALA A 430 4.57 19.27 10.26
N HIS A 431 3.83 20.15 10.94
CA HIS A 431 4.22 21.54 11.16
C HIS A 431 5.52 21.65 11.96
N ASN A 432 5.63 20.90 13.05
CA ASN A 432 6.84 20.86 13.88
C ASN A 432 8.06 20.44 13.04
N TYR A 433 7.92 19.36 12.25
CA TYR A 433 8.99 18.93 11.36
C TYR A 433 9.33 19.96 10.29
N TYR A 434 8.34 20.64 9.72
CA TYR A 434 8.58 21.71 8.73
C TYR A 434 9.41 22.84 9.30
N ILE A 435 9.14 23.25 10.54
CA ILE A 435 9.82 24.38 11.19
C ILE A 435 11.23 24.00 11.71
N TYR A 436 11.37 22.81 12.30
CA TYR A 436 12.60 22.43 13.02
C TYR A 436 13.44 21.35 12.34
N GLY A 437 12.93 20.69 11.30
CA GLY A 437 13.57 19.53 10.66
C GLY A 437 13.59 18.25 11.52
N VAL A 438 13.03 18.29 12.71
CA VAL A 438 12.84 17.18 13.65
C VAL A 438 11.54 17.38 14.42
N ILE A 439 10.95 16.31 14.95
CA ILE A 439 9.78 16.44 15.84
C ILE A 439 10.25 16.57 17.28
N GLN A 440 9.94 17.69 17.90
CA GLN A 440 10.26 18.01 19.30
C GLN A 440 8.99 17.99 20.15
N GLU A 441 9.04 17.35 21.32
CA GLU A 441 7.87 17.13 22.16
C GLU A 441 7.18 18.44 22.59
N GLN A 442 7.89 19.42 23.16
CA GLN A 442 7.26 20.65 23.64
C GLN A 442 6.65 21.52 22.54
N PRO A 443 7.32 21.77 21.39
CA PRO A 443 6.69 22.44 20.26
C PRO A 443 5.49 21.65 19.69
N LEU A 444 5.54 20.31 19.67
CA LEU A 444 4.41 19.47 19.26
C LEU A 444 3.21 19.65 20.18
N ARG A 445 3.39 19.58 21.51
CA ARG A 445 2.32 19.83 22.51
C ARG A 445 1.72 21.23 22.36
N THR A 446 2.58 22.24 22.17
CA THR A 446 2.13 23.61 21.96
C THR A 446 1.28 23.77 20.70
N ALA A 447 1.69 23.14 19.60
CA ALA A 447 0.93 23.14 18.34
C ALA A 447 -0.43 22.43 18.51
N ILE A 448 -0.47 21.29 19.19
CA ILE A 448 -1.73 20.57 19.49
C ILE A 448 -2.68 21.46 20.32
N CYS A 449 -2.19 22.10 21.39
CA CYS A 449 -2.98 23.02 22.20
C CYS A 449 -3.61 24.14 21.35
N ARG A 450 -2.82 24.78 20.47
CA ARG A 450 -3.30 25.86 19.61
C ARG A 450 -4.39 25.37 18.65
N LEU A 451 -4.12 24.29 17.92
CA LEU A 451 -5.07 23.70 16.95
C LEU A 451 -6.38 23.32 17.64
N ALA A 452 -6.33 22.70 18.82
CA ALA A 452 -7.51 22.31 19.58
C ALA A 452 -8.29 23.47 20.17
N SER A 453 -7.60 24.54 20.63
CA SER A 453 -8.23 25.72 21.21
C SER A 453 -9.05 26.52 20.19
N ASP A 454 -8.62 26.53 18.94
CA ASP A 454 -9.32 27.17 17.82
C ASP A 454 -10.50 26.35 17.30
N PHE A 455 -10.65 25.11 17.76
CA PHE A 455 -11.74 24.23 17.30
C PHE A 455 -13.04 24.57 18.02
N PRO A 456 -14.14 24.81 17.29
CA PRO A 456 -15.42 25.09 17.94
C PRO A 456 -15.90 23.84 18.71
N ALA A 457 -16.41 24.08 19.91
CA ALA A 457 -16.98 22.99 20.71
C ALA A 457 -18.07 22.26 19.92
N PRO A 458 -17.98 20.93 19.75
CA PRO A 458 -18.99 20.17 19.01
C PRO A 458 -20.34 20.27 19.71
N LYS A 459 -21.41 20.50 18.91
CA LYS A 459 -22.80 20.60 19.40
C LYS A 459 -23.61 19.42 18.85
N GLY A 460 -24.48 18.85 19.70
CA GLY A 460 -25.42 17.80 19.29
C GLY A 460 -24.81 16.42 19.04
N THR A 461 -23.58 16.18 19.46
CA THR A 461 -22.96 14.85 19.40
C THR A 461 -23.18 14.06 20.69
N HIS A 462 -23.06 12.71 20.64
CA HIS A 462 -23.09 11.86 21.85
C HIS A 462 -22.06 12.31 22.89
N GLY A 463 -20.84 12.65 22.46
CA GLY A 463 -19.80 13.19 23.33
C GLY A 463 -20.17 14.56 23.95
N ASP A 464 -20.94 15.41 23.26
CA ASP A 464 -21.45 16.66 23.81
C ASP A 464 -22.49 16.40 24.93
N ALA A 465 -23.39 15.46 24.72
CA ALA A 465 -24.39 15.04 25.73
C ALA A 465 -23.69 14.52 26.99
N VAL A 466 -22.71 13.63 26.86
CA VAL A 466 -21.91 13.08 27.97
C VAL A 466 -21.15 14.17 28.73
N ARG A 467 -20.49 15.08 28.00
CA ARG A 467 -19.77 16.21 28.63
C ARG A 467 -20.67 17.09 29.49
N ARG A 468 -21.88 17.41 29.02
CA ARG A 468 -22.84 18.20 29.77
C ARG A 468 -23.41 17.47 30.99
N GLN A 469 -23.68 16.17 30.82
CA GLN A 469 -24.28 15.34 31.86
C GLN A 469 -23.31 15.03 33.01
N TYR A 470 -22.04 14.71 32.67
CA TYR A 470 -21.05 14.20 33.63
C TYR A 470 -19.93 15.22 33.96
N ASN A 471 -19.97 16.41 33.34
CA ASN A 471 -18.96 17.45 33.49
C ASN A 471 -17.53 16.96 33.17
N VAL A 472 -17.39 16.11 32.13
CA VAL A 472 -16.08 15.60 31.68
C VAL A 472 -15.61 16.35 30.44
N GLY A 473 -14.29 16.58 30.31
CA GLY A 473 -13.72 17.38 29.21
C GLY A 473 -13.84 16.77 27.81
N GLY A 474 -13.79 15.46 27.70
CA GLY A 474 -13.76 14.72 26.43
C GLY A 474 -12.51 14.97 25.60
N ALA A 475 -12.48 14.43 24.37
CA ALA A 475 -11.28 14.43 23.49
C ALA A 475 -10.78 15.86 23.15
N LEU A 476 -11.70 16.83 22.90
CA LEU A 476 -11.31 18.21 22.57
C LEU A 476 -10.62 18.90 23.75
N ALA A 477 -11.13 18.73 24.97
CA ALA A 477 -10.53 19.34 26.13
C ALA A 477 -9.15 18.74 26.47
N GLN A 478 -8.99 17.45 26.31
CA GLN A 478 -7.69 16.80 26.46
C GLN A 478 -6.67 17.32 25.43
N ALA A 479 -7.09 17.46 24.16
CA ALA A 479 -6.25 18.05 23.11
C ALA A 479 -5.90 19.51 23.42
N ALA A 480 -6.85 20.32 23.84
CA ALA A 480 -6.64 21.74 24.24
C ALA A 480 -5.70 21.86 25.44
N ALA A 481 -5.68 20.89 26.33
CA ALA A 481 -4.71 20.79 27.42
C ALA A 481 -3.34 20.21 26.97
N GLY A 482 -3.17 19.81 25.72
CA GLY A 482 -1.95 19.20 25.18
C GLY A 482 -1.74 17.76 25.62
N TYR A 483 -2.80 17.01 25.86
CA TYR A 483 -2.77 15.58 26.25
C TYR A 483 -1.83 15.28 27.44
N PRO A 484 -1.99 15.90 28.60
CA PRO A 484 -1.05 15.75 29.72
C PRO A 484 -0.88 14.28 30.14
N ASP A 485 -1.97 13.50 30.31
CA ASP A 485 -1.87 12.10 30.67
C ASP A 485 -1.14 11.26 29.63
N LEU A 486 -1.31 11.59 28.36
CA LEU A 486 -0.66 10.86 27.25
C LEU A 486 0.85 11.05 27.27
N PHE A 487 1.34 12.29 27.36
CA PHE A 487 2.77 12.59 27.33
C PHE A 487 3.46 12.29 28.67
N ASP A 488 2.80 12.58 29.79
CA ASP A 488 3.44 12.55 31.10
C ASP A 488 3.25 11.20 31.81
N ASN A 489 2.28 10.35 31.37
CA ASN A 489 1.95 9.07 32.00
C ASN A 489 1.99 7.90 31.02
N TRP A 490 1.14 7.89 29.97
CA TRP A 490 0.92 6.68 29.14
C TRP A 490 2.09 6.38 28.22
N LEU A 491 2.66 7.38 27.57
CA LEU A 491 3.83 7.22 26.70
C LEU A 491 5.08 6.78 27.49
N PRO A 492 5.45 7.39 28.63
CA PRO A 492 6.51 6.87 29.48
C PRO A 492 6.28 5.44 29.96
N TYR A 493 5.04 5.10 30.32
CA TYR A 493 4.70 3.74 30.76
C TYR A 493 4.88 2.71 29.64
N LEU A 494 4.38 2.98 28.42
CA LEU A 494 4.60 2.14 27.25
C LEU A 494 6.11 1.90 27.00
N ARG A 495 6.91 2.96 27.11
CA ARG A 495 8.38 2.89 26.92
C ARG A 495 9.08 2.05 27.99
N GLN A 496 8.59 2.07 29.23
CA GLN A 496 9.10 1.19 30.31
C GLN A 496 8.83 -0.30 30.04
N LEU A 497 7.75 -0.60 29.34
CA LEU A 497 7.36 -1.97 28.96
C LEU A 497 8.06 -2.48 27.70
N LYS A 498 9.11 -1.83 27.23
CA LYS A 498 9.85 -2.26 26.02
C LYS A 498 10.35 -3.70 26.17
N GLY A 499 9.91 -4.56 25.23
CA GLY A 499 10.24 -6.00 25.24
C GLY A 499 9.23 -6.87 25.98
N ASP A 500 8.24 -6.30 26.64
CA ASP A 500 7.14 -7.05 27.25
C ASP A 500 6.11 -7.43 26.17
N THR A 501 5.80 -8.71 26.04
CA THR A 501 4.81 -9.24 25.09
C THR A 501 3.42 -8.61 25.30
N PHE A 502 3.09 -8.23 26.52
CA PHE A 502 1.82 -7.64 26.91
C PHE A 502 1.88 -6.11 27.08
N ALA A 503 2.90 -5.46 26.51
CA ALA A 503 3.05 -4.00 26.64
C ALA A 503 1.80 -3.22 26.20
N ALA A 504 1.19 -3.61 25.08
CA ALA A 504 -0.05 -3.02 24.57
C ALA A 504 -1.22 -3.17 25.56
N HIS A 505 -1.44 -4.37 26.05
CA HIS A 505 -2.52 -4.69 27.00
C HIS A 505 -2.36 -3.97 28.34
N LYS A 506 -1.17 -3.97 28.90
CA LYS A 506 -0.86 -3.26 30.14
C LYS A 506 -1.02 -1.74 29.98
N THR A 507 -0.62 -1.19 28.81
CA THR A 507 -0.83 0.22 28.50
C THR A 507 -2.31 0.56 28.36
N LEU A 508 -3.10 -0.29 27.66
CA LEU A 508 -4.56 -0.14 27.58
C LEU A 508 -5.20 -0.13 28.98
N LEU A 509 -4.87 -1.10 29.82
CA LEU A 509 -5.37 -1.16 31.19
C LEU A 509 -4.97 0.10 31.99
N TYR A 510 -3.74 0.57 31.83
CA TYR A 510 -3.28 1.79 32.49
C TYR A 510 -4.09 3.02 32.04
N ILE A 511 -4.34 3.17 30.74
CA ILE A 511 -5.24 4.20 30.19
C ILE A 511 -6.61 4.11 30.83
N MET A 512 -7.21 2.90 30.86
CA MET A 512 -8.53 2.65 31.45
C MET A 512 -8.60 3.02 32.93
N THR A 513 -7.49 2.97 33.69
CA THR A 513 -7.48 3.38 35.11
C THR A 513 -7.69 4.87 35.31
N LYS A 514 -7.38 5.70 34.31
CA LYS A 514 -7.34 7.16 34.39
C LYS A 514 -8.44 7.82 33.57
N LEU A 515 -8.67 7.35 32.35
CA LEU A 515 -9.53 7.99 31.36
C LEU A 515 -11.01 7.98 31.79
N ASP A 516 -11.66 9.14 31.68
CA ASP A 516 -13.12 9.21 31.67
C ASP A 516 -13.62 8.85 30.27
N ASP A 517 -13.75 7.53 30.03
CA ASP A 517 -14.13 7.00 28.72
C ASP A 517 -15.57 7.38 28.38
N THR A 518 -15.71 8.30 27.42
CA THR A 518 -17.01 8.84 27.01
C THR A 518 -17.92 7.78 26.36
N ASN A 519 -17.36 6.70 25.79
CA ASN A 519 -18.15 5.60 25.24
C ASN A 519 -18.78 4.77 26.37
N VAL A 520 -18.00 4.47 27.42
CA VAL A 520 -18.52 3.75 28.60
C VAL A 520 -19.55 4.62 29.33
N LEU A 521 -19.25 5.91 29.54
CA LEU A 521 -20.18 6.85 30.18
C LEU A 521 -21.50 6.97 29.41
N HIS A 522 -21.43 7.06 28.08
CA HIS A 522 -22.63 7.15 27.23
C HIS A 522 -23.48 5.89 27.26
N ARG A 523 -22.85 4.71 27.15
CA ARG A 523 -23.56 3.43 27.06
C ARG A 523 -24.08 2.91 28.40
N LYS A 524 -23.33 3.17 29.50
CA LYS A 524 -23.51 2.45 30.78
C LYS A 524 -23.56 3.39 32.01
N GLY A 525 -23.23 4.64 31.88
CA GLY A 525 -23.24 5.62 32.97
C GLY A 525 -22.03 5.60 33.90
N ALA A 526 -22.04 6.50 34.89
CA ALA A 526 -20.88 6.76 35.74
C ALA A 526 -20.49 5.59 36.68
N GLN A 527 -21.47 4.82 37.17
CA GLN A 527 -21.19 3.67 38.05
C GLN A 527 -20.36 2.60 37.32
N VAL A 528 -20.71 2.28 36.06
CA VAL A 528 -19.98 1.31 35.27
C VAL A 528 -18.62 1.87 34.84
N ALA A 529 -18.53 3.15 34.53
CA ALA A 529 -17.24 3.78 34.26
C ALA A 529 -16.27 3.72 35.46
N SER A 530 -16.75 3.89 36.70
CA SER A 530 -15.96 3.70 37.93
C SER A 530 -15.54 2.24 38.08
N LYS A 531 -16.45 1.27 37.87
CA LYS A 531 -16.19 -0.16 37.90
C LYS A 531 -15.06 -0.53 36.90
N VAL A 532 -15.13 -0.03 35.66
CA VAL A 532 -14.11 -0.28 34.63
C VAL A 532 -12.72 0.18 35.10
N LYS A 533 -12.63 1.36 35.73
CA LYS A 533 -11.36 1.86 36.29
C LYS A 533 -10.81 0.98 37.40
N GLU A 534 -11.68 0.47 38.29
CA GLU A 534 -11.30 -0.39 39.41
C GLU A 534 -10.84 -1.77 38.93
N GLU A 535 -11.58 -2.39 38.01
CA GLU A 535 -11.23 -3.68 37.41
C GLU A 535 -9.91 -3.60 36.62
N ALA A 536 -9.73 -2.55 35.83
CA ALA A 536 -8.47 -2.30 35.12
C ALA A 536 -7.28 -2.15 36.10
N ARG A 537 -7.48 -1.45 37.24
CA ARG A 537 -6.46 -1.28 38.30
C ARG A 537 -6.12 -2.62 38.95
N ALA A 538 -7.13 -3.40 39.29
CA ALA A 538 -6.96 -4.71 39.92
C ALA A 538 -6.18 -5.67 39.00
N LEU A 539 -6.57 -5.73 37.72
CA LEU A 539 -5.88 -6.59 36.75
C LEU A 539 -4.45 -6.11 36.47
N LEU A 540 -4.23 -4.80 36.35
CA LEU A 540 -2.90 -4.26 36.11
C LEU A 540 -1.93 -4.55 37.27
N SER A 541 -2.43 -4.53 38.52
CA SER A 541 -1.63 -4.83 39.71
C SER A 541 -1.23 -6.30 39.82
N ASN A 542 -1.99 -7.22 39.25
CA ASN A 542 -1.73 -8.66 39.25
C ASN A 542 -2.04 -9.25 37.86
N PHE A 543 -1.32 -8.75 36.85
CA PHE A 543 -1.57 -9.07 35.46
C PHE A 543 -1.33 -10.54 35.13
N SER A 544 -2.33 -11.18 34.52
CA SER A 544 -2.18 -12.45 33.82
C SER A 544 -3.07 -12.50 32.59
N GLU A 545 -2.65 -13.23 31.56
CA GLU A 545 -3.40 -13.42 30.33
C GLU A 545 -4.76 -14.09 30.60
N ALA A 546 -4.81 -15.05 31.52
CA ALA A 546 -6.04 -15.73 31.87
C ALA A 546 -7.10 -14.76 32.49
N GLU A 547 -6.67 -13.84 33.35
CA GLU A 547 -7.58 -12.84 33.91
C GLU A 547 -7.97 -11.78 32.87
N LEU A 548 -7.08 -11.46 31.92
CA LEU A 548 -7.41 -10.57 30.79
C LEU A 548 -8.52 -11.19 29.92
N ILE A 549 -8.41 -12.48 29.60
CA ILE A 549 -9.44 -13.23 28.84
C ILE A 549 -10.77 -13.22 29.60
N LYS A 550 -10.76 -13.46 30.92
CA LYS A 550 -11.97 -13.42 31.74
C LYS A 550 -12.62 -12.04 31.73
N LEU A 551 -11.81 -10.98 31.85
CA LEU A 551 -12.30 -9.61 31.81
C LEU A 551 -12.93 -9.30 30.44
N ASN A 552 -12.32 -9.77 29.34
CA ASN A 552 -12.89 -9.63 27.99
C ASN A 552 -14.26 -10.30 27.90
N GLN A 553 -14.39 -11.56 28.32
CA GLN A 553 -15.65 -12.30 28.32
C GLN A 553 -16.73 -11.61 29.17
N GLN A 554 -16.35 -11.05 30.32
CA GLN A 554 -17.23 -10.29 31.17
C GLN A 554 -17.75 -9.02 30.46
N TYR A 555 -16.85 -8.24 29.83
CA TYR A 555 -17.21 -7.00 29.14
C TYR A 555 -18.09 -7.26 27.92
N ILE A 556 -17.83 -8.34 27.16
CA ILE A 556 -18.71 -8.79 26.08
C ILE A 556 -20.12 -9.06 26.62
N LYS A 557 -20.22 -9.84 27.70
CA LYS A 557 -21.51 -10.19 28.31
C LYS A 557 -22.28 -8.97 28.86
N GLU A 558 -21.53 -8.03 29.44
CA GLU A 558 -22.10 -6.82 30.04
C GLU A 558 -22.27 -5.69 29.01
N ASN A 559 -21.89 -5.91 27.74
CA ASN A 559 -21.89 -4.91 26.66
C ASN A 559 -21.14 -3.62 27.05
N ILE A 560 -19.91 -3.78 27.57
CA ILE A 560 -18.99 -2.70 27.94
C ILE A 560 -17.91 -2.62 26.86
N SER A 561 -17.72 -1.42 26.26
CA SER A 561 -16.67 -1.16 25.27
C SER A 561 -15.92 0.12 25.62
N PRO A 562 -14.67 0.03 26.07
CA PRO A 562 -13.85 1.21 26.39
C PRO A 562 -13.17 1.78 25.12
N GLY A 563 -13.98 2.20 24.13
CA GLY A 563 -13.49 2.67 22.82
C GLY A 563 -12.64 3.94 22.90
N GLY A 564 -12.91 4.83 23.84
CA GLY A 564 -12.04 6.01 24.05
C GLY A 564 -10.65 5.62 24.55
N SER A 565 -10.55 4.53 25.33
CA SER A 565 -9.25 4.00 25.77
C SER A 565 -8.47 3.36 24.61
N ALA A 566 -9.14 2.72 23.67
CA ALA A 566 -8.56 2.20 22.43
C ALA A 566 -8.01 3.33 21.54
N ASP A 567 -8.79 4.41 21.36
CA ASP A 567 -8.35 5.61 20.63
C ASP A 567 -7.05 6.20 21.24
N MET A 568 -6.97 6.27 22.58
CA MET A 568 -5.79 6.79 23.27
C MET A 568 -4.60 5.81 23.21
N LEU A 569 -4.82 4.52 23.19
CA LEU A 569 -3.76 3.52 22.97
C LEU A 569 -3.15 3.68 21.57
N SER A 570 -3.99 3.79 20.55
CA SER A 570 -3.55 4.04 19.18
C SER A 570 -2.73 5.35 19.07
N LEU A 571 -3.19 6.42 19.73
CA LEU A 571 -2.48 7.68 19.77
C LEU A 571 -1.15 7.59 20.53
N THR A 572 -1.09 6.77 21.59
CA THR A 572 0.16 6.49 22.33
C THR A 572 1.18 5.77 21.45
N PHE A 573 0.74 4.81 20.63
CA PHE A 573 1.61 4.13 19.65
C PHE A 573 2.13 5.10 18.60
N LEU A 574 1.28 5.96 18.05
CA LEU A 574 1.69 6.98 17.08
C LEU A 574 2.76 7.92 17.68
N LEU A 575 2.53 8.46 18.87
CA LEU A 575 3.49 9.36 19.53
C LEU A 575 4.80 8.65 19.87
N ASN A 576 4.74 7.38 20.29
CA ASN A 576 5.95 6.62 20.52
C ASN A 576 6.80 6.50 19.26
N ALA A 577 6.15 6.24 18.12
CA ALA A 577 6.84 6.10 16.83
C ALA A 577 7.41 7.42 16.30
N ILE A 578 6.71 8.55 16.43
CA ILE A 578 7.16 9.83 15.88
C ILE A 578 8.15 10.58 16.77
N LEU A 579 8.22 10.25 18.04
CA LEU A 579 9.17 10.81 19.03
C LEU A 579 10.35 9.85 19.33
N SER A 580 10.56 8.85 18.46
CA SER A 580 11.65 7.86 18.56
C SER A 580 12.93 8.33 17.85
#